data_b62e09bb48827d5944db8df61c591954
#
_entry.id   b62e09bb48827d5944db8df61c591954
#
_cell.length_a   1.000
_cell.length_b   1.000
_cell.length_c   1.000
_cell.angle_alpha   90.00
_cell.angle_beta   90.00
_cell.angle_gamma   90.00
#
_symmetry.space_group_name_H-M   'P 1'
#
loop_
_entity.id
_entity.type
_entity.pdbx_description
1 polymer ?
#
loop_
_entity_poly.entity_id
_entity_poly.type
_entity_poly.pdbx_seq_one_letter_code
_entity_poly.pdbx_strand_id
1 'polypeptide(L)'
;MPTTVLYMEERKGQDPDPCYLREFDARLTERGPDYVVLDRTAFYAEGGGQPTDIGVLRWPGGEARVLRVAKEKGVIKHVLDAMPASNEVHGVIDWDRRYAHMRYHTSQHLMSGLVWKIFGARTVGNQLYADRARVDFQPAAFTPEDLA
;
A
#
# COMPACT_ATOMS: atom_id res chain seq x y z
N MET A 1 -1.01 21.45 2.43
CA MET A 1 0.30 20.80 2.33
C MET A 1 0.12 19.36 1.88
N PRO A 2 1.01 18.83 1.06
CA PRO A 2 0.93 17.43 0.65
C PRO A 2 1.19 16.51 1.84
N THR A 3 0.52 15.34 1.87
CA THR A 3 0.75 14.30 2.88
C THR A 3 2.15 13.70 2.73
N THR A 4 2.92 13.65 3.79
CA THR A 4 4.21 12.96 3.81
C THR A 4 3.98 11.45 3.83
N VAL A 5 4.59 10.73 2.89
CA VAL A 5 4.48 9.28 2.74
C VAL A 5 5.63 8.61 3.50
N LEU A 6 5.36 8.11 4.70
CA LEU A 6 6.38 7.61 5.63
C LEU A 6 7.14 6.38 5.11
N TYR A 7 6.47 5.48 4.38
CA TYR A 7 7.11 4.28 3.82
C TYR A 7 8.03 4.57 2.61
N MET A 8 8.05 5.81 2.13
CA MET A 8 8.96 6.27 1.06
C MET A 8 10.11 7.15 1.58
N GLU A 9 10.15 7.43 2.88
CA GLU A 9 11.25 8.21 3.46
C GLU A 9 12.55 7.40 3.46
N GLU A 10 13.60 7.95 2.85
CA GLU A 10 14.95 7.37 2.93
C GLU A 10 15.53 7.60 4.33
N ARG A 11 15.56 6.55 5.14
CA ARG A 11 16.31 6.54 6.41
C ARG A 11 17.69 5.93 6.16
N LYS A 12 18.64 6.74 5.74
CA LYS A 12 20.02 6.29 5.62
C LYS A 12 20.57 5.86 6.99
N GLY A 13 20.77 4.54 7.15
CA GLY A 13 21.46 3.97 8.30
C GLY A 13 20.65 3.84 9.59
N GLN A 14 19.32 3.93 9.55
CA GLN A 14 18.45 3.68 10.71
C GLN A 14 17.59 2.43 10.47
N ASP A 15 17.59 1.53 11.45
CA ASP A 15 16.68 0.40 11.54
C ASP A 15 15.51 0.78 12.47
N PRO A 16 14.21 0.46 12.16
CA PRO A 16 13.76 -0.37 11.05
C PRO A 16 13.56 0.41 9.73
N ASP A 17 13.58 -0.32 8.60
CA ASP A 17 13.18 0.19 7.28
C ASP A 17 11.77 0.80 7.36
N PRO A 18 11.54 2.02 6.81
CA PRO A 18 10.24 2.68 6.81
C PRO A 18 9.09 1.84 6.24
N CYS A 19 9.37 0.91 5.32
CA CYS A 19 8.39 -0.03 4.80
C CYS A 19 7.80 -0.96 5.86
N TYR A 20 8.51 -1.17 6.98
CA TYR A 20 8.08 -2.01 8.12
C TYR A 20 7.41 -1.23 9.25
N LEU A 21 7.14 0.06 9.05
CA LEU A 21 6.41 0.86 10.01
C LEU A 21 4.95 0.37 10.10
N ARG A 22 4.54 -0.07 11.29
CA ARG A 22 3.22 -0.66 11.54
C ARG A 22 2.21 0.32 12.10
N GLU A 23 2.69 1.36 12.76
CA GLU A 23 1.87 2.37 13.43
C GLU A 23 2.58 3.72 13.41
N PHE A 24 1.82 4.80 13.47
CA PHE A 24 2.34 6.16 13.37
C PHE A 24 1.35 7.18 13.95
N ASP A 25 1.86 8.32 14.37
CA ASP A 25 1.05 9.46 14.76
C ASP A 25 0.90 10.44 13.61
N ALA A 26 -0.28 11.05 13.46
CA ALA A 26 -0.57 12.02 12.43
C ALA A 26 -1.61 13.05 12.87
N ARG A 27 -1.69 14.15 12.12
CA ARG A 27 -2.72 15.18 12.25
C ARG A 27 -3.60 15.23 11.03
N LEU A 28 -4.90 15.44 11.27
CA LEU A 28 -5.85 15.70 10.20
C LEU A 28 -5.58 17.10 9.62
N THR A 29 -5.44 17.17 8.30
CA THR A 29 -5.33 18.43 7.54
C THR A 29 -6.61 18.76 6.82
N GLU A 30 -7.44 17.75 6.51
CA GLU A 30 -8.74 17.92 5.85
C GLU A 30 -9.72 16.85 6.32
N ARG A 31 -11.01 17.20 6.37
CA ARG A 31 -12.14 16.31 6.62
C ARG A 31 -13.11 16.36 5.45
N GLY A 32 -13.34 15.21 4.83
CA GLY A 32 -14.41 15.03 3.83
C GLY A 32 -15.64 14.37 4.43
N PRO A 33 -16.63 14.00 3.60
CA PRO A 33 -17.87 13.35 4.06
C PRO A 33 -17.62 11.98 4.73
N ASP A 34 -16.69 11.19 4.18
CA ASP A 34 -16.35 9.83 4.60
C ASP A 34 -14.83 9.58 4.62
N TYR A 35 -14.03 10.62 4.46
CA TYR A 35 -12.57 10.51 4.44
C TYR A 35 -11.88 11.62 5.24
N VAL A 36 -10.64 11.37 5.58
CA VAL A 36 -9.72 12.38 6.10
C VAL A 36 -8.44 12.42 5.28
N VAL A 37 -7.79 13.59 5.28
CA VAL A 37 -6.42 13.77 4.80
C VAL A 37 -5.52 13.99 6.00
N LEU A 38 -4.38 13.32 6.03
CA LEU A 38 -3.41 13.40 7.10
C LEU A 38 -2.17 14.17 6.66
N ASP A 39 -1.47 14.81 7.60
CA ASP A 39 -0.17 15.45 7.34
C ASP A 39 0.90 14.42 6.96
N ARG A 40 0.80 13.21 7.49
CA ARG A 40 1.67 12.07 7.19
C ARG A 40 0.92 10.75 7.25
N THR A 41 1.38 9.75 6.53
CA THR A 41 0.78 8.41 6.56
C THR A 41 1.78 7.31 6.29
N ALA A 42 1.64 6.19 7.00
CA ALA A 42 2.30 4.94 6.69
C ALA A 42 1.37 3.96 5.94
N PHE A 43 0.07 4.27 5.82
CA PHE A 43 -0.85 3.48 5.00
C PHE A 43 -0.48 3.57 3.52
N TYR A 44 -0.37 2.41 2.87
CA TYR A 44 -0.15 2.34 1.44
C TYR A 44 -1.43 2.70 0.68
N ALA A 45 -1.38 3.75 -0.12
CA ALA A 45 -2.45 4.06 -1.06
C ALA A 45 -2.39 3.10 -2.24
N GLU A 46 -3.55 2.60 -2.67
CA GLU A 46 -3.62 1.68 -3.80
C GLU A 46 -2.89 2.21 -5.04
N GLY A 47 -2.12 1.35 -5.69
CA GLY A 47 -1.35 1.71 -6.88
C GLY A 47 -0.30 0.67 -7.23
N GLY A 48 0.20 0.71 -8.47
CA GLY A 48 1.21 -0.23 -8.94
C GLY A 48 0.76 -1.70 -8.92
N GLY A 49 -0.55 -1.97 -8.98
CA GLY A 49 -1.13 -3.31 -8.84
C GLY A 49 -1.26 -3.79 -7.39
N GLN A 50 -0.75 -3.05 -6.42
CA GLN A 50 -0.90 -3.38 -5.00
C GLN A 50 -2.18 -2.74 -4.44
N PRO A 51 -3.05 -3.53 -3.77
CA PRO A 51 -4.25 -3.01 -3.11
C PRO A 51 -3.93 -2.04 -1.97
N THR A 52 -4.93 -1.24 -1.61
CA THR A 52 -4.87 -0.35 -0.45
C THR A 52 -4.55 -1.11 0.84
N ASP A 53 -3.80 -0.47 1.73
CA ASP A 53 -3.81 -0.88 3.13
C ASP A 53 -5.17 -0.61 3.77
N ILE A 54 -5.45 -1.37 4.82
CA ILE A 54 -6.53 -1.14 5.76
C ILE A 54 -5.96 -1.12 7.19
N GLY A 55 -6.76 -0.71 8.14
CA GLY A 55 -6.37 -0.66 9.55
C GLY A 55 -7.30 0.20 10.36
N VAL A 56 -6.78 0.89 11.36
CA VAL A 56 -7.57 1.77 12.24
C VAL A 56 -6.87 3.11 12.47
N LEU A 57 -7.66 4.15 12.68
CA LEU A 57 -7.23 5.41 13.28
C LEU A 57 -7.82 5.50 14.68
N ARG A 58 -6.98 5.72 15.68
CA ARG A 58 -7.37 5.85 17.08
C ARG A 58 -7.15 7.28 17.57
N TRP A 59 -8.00 7.73 18.50
CA TRP A 59 -7.87 8.98 19.21
C TRP A 59 -8.42 8.81 20.63
N PRO A 60 -8.16 9.74 21.56
CA PRO A 60 -8.76 9.67 22.90
C PRO A 60 -10.29 9.61 22.81
N GLY A 61 -10.87 8.49 23.27
CA GLY A 61 -12.31 8.27 23.31
C GLY A 61 -12.92 7.58 22.08
N GLY A 62 -12.12 7.18 21.07
CA GLY A 62 -12.68 6.48 19.91
C GLY A 62 -11.68 5.92 18.92
N GLU A 63 -12.22 5.18 17.98
CA GLU A 63 -11.48 4.67 16.81
C GLU A 63 -12.37 4.60 15.58
N ALA A 64 -11.78 4.62 14.40
CA ALA A 64 -12.44 4.37 13.12
C ALA A 64 -11.62 3.37 12.30
N ARG A 65 -12.30 2.53 11.52
CA ARG A 65 -11.63 1.66 10.56
C ARG A 65 -11.25 2.45 9.31
N VAL A 66 -10.02 2.25 8.85
CA VAL A 66 -9.55 2.69 7.55
C VAL A 66 -9.94 1.61 6.54
N LEU A 67 -10.91 1.93 5.70
CA LEU A 67 -11.49 1.00 4.72
C LEU A 67 -10.73 1.00 3.40
N ARG A 68 -10.19 2.16 3.03
CA ARG A 68 -9.46 2.36 1.79
C ARG A 68 -8.56 3.58 1.90
N VAL A 69 -7.39 3.52 1.28
CA VAL A 69 -6.51 4.66 1.09
C VAL A 69 -6.23 4.81 -0.41
N ALA A 70 -6.53 5.96 -0.96
CA ALA A 70 -6.39 6.23 -2.39
C ALA A 70 -5.77 7.61 -2.62
N LYS A 71 -5.00 7.73 -3.70
CA LYS A 71 -4.44 8.99 -4.16
C LYS A 71 -5.31 9.54 -5.29
N GLU A 72 -6.01 10.64 -5.02
CA GLU A 72 -6.87 11.32 -5.98
C GLU A 72 -6.36 12.74 -6.22
N LYS A 73 -6.02 13.07 -7.46
CA LYS A 73 -5.49 14.42 -7.85
C LYS A 73 -4.32 14.89 -6.95
N GLY A 74 -3.45 13.95 -6.55
CA GLY A 74 -2.30 14.25 -5.68
C GLY A 74 -2.59 14.25 -4.18
N VAL A 75 -3.86 14.13 -3.76
CA VAL A 75 -4.28 14.09 -2.35
C VAL A 75 -4.48 12.64 -1.91
N ILE A 76 -3.92 12.28 -0.76
CA ILE A 76 -4.10 10.95 -0.17
C ILE A 76 -5.30 10.98 0.77
N LYS A 77 -6.38 10.30 0.39
CA LYS A 77 -7.62 10.20 1.14
C LYS A 77 -7.69 8.87 1.89
N HIS A 78 -7.99 8.94 3.18
CA HIS A 78 -8.22 7.78 4.04
C HIS A 78 -9.72 7.68 4.28
N VAL A 79 -10.38 6.75 3.59
CA VAL A 79 -11.82 6.49 3.72
C VAL A 79 -12.08 5.74 5.02
N LEU A 80 -13.00 6.24 5.84
CA LEU A 80 -13.27 5.76 7.18
C LEU A 80 -14.74 5.35 7.35
N ASP A 81 -15.00 4.45 8.30
CA ASP A 81 -16.35 4.10 8.72
C ASP A 81 -16.94 5.05 9.78
N ALA A 82 -16.11 5.88 10.40
CA ALA A 82 -16.52 6.92 11.34
C ALA A 82 -15.55 8.11 11.29
N MET A 83 -16.04 9.30 11.59
CA MET A 83 -15.22 10.51 11.55
C MET A 83 -14.52 10.75 12.90
N PRO A 84 -13.19 10.94 12.94
CA PRO A 84 -12.46 11.23 14.16
C PRO A 84 -12.97 12.49 14.86
N ALA A 85 -13.17 12.44 16.18
CA ALA A 85 -13.50 13.60 16.99
C ALA A 85 -12.27 14.48 17.28
N SER A 86 -11.06 13.92 17.16
CA SER A 86 -9.78 14.62 17.37
C SER A 86 -9.11 14.97 16.05
N ASN A 87 -8.28 16.01 16.07
CA ASN A 87 -7.37 16.31 14.96
C ASN A 87 -6.05 15.53 15.05
N GLU A 88 -5.73 14.97 16.21
CA GLU A 88 -4.58 14.09 16.42
C GLU A 88 -5.06 12.66 16.47
N VAL A 89 -4.42 11.80 15.68
CA VAL A 89 -4.78 10.40 15.54
C VAL A 89 -3.54 9.51 15.52
N HIS A 90 -3.72 8.28 15.96
CA HIS A 90 -2.73 7.22 15.89
C HIS A 90 -3.19 6.17 14.89
N GLY A 91 -2.44 5.98 13.80
CA GLY A 91 -2.73 5.01 12.75
C GLY A 91 -2.07 3.66 13.05
N VAL A 92 -2.84 2.58 12.92
CA VAL A 92 -2.37 1.20 13.04
C VAL A 92 -2.74 0.44 11.78
N ILE A 93 -1.73 -0.08 11.08
CA ILE A 93 -1.88 -0.81 9.83
C ILE A 93 -2.27 -2.27 10.11
N ASP A 94 -3.18 -2.85 9.32
CA ASP A 94 -3.35 -4.31 9.25
C ASP A 94 -2.09 -4.91 8.64
N TRP A 95 -1.19 -5.34 9.52
CA TRP A 95 0.15 -5.74 9.13
C TRP A 95 0.20 -7.05 8.37
N ASP A 96 -0.64 -8.01 8.70
CA ASP A 96 -0.67 -9.31 8.02
C ASP A 96 -1.04 -9.12 6.54
N ARG A 97 -2.04 -8.27 6.28
CA ARG A 97 -2.42 -7.88 4.92
C ARG A 97 -1.29 -7.13 4.20
N ARG A 98 -0.71 -6.10 4.82
CA ARG A 98 0.38 -5.32 4.24
C ARG A 98 1.58 -6.19 3.90
N TYR A 99 2.00 -7.04 4.82
CA TYR A 99 3.15 -7.93 4.63
C TYR A 99 2.93 -8.95 3.51
N ALA A 100 1.72 -9.51 3.42
CA ALA A 100 1.35 -10.38 2.30
C ALA A 100 1.48 -9.65 0.94
N HIS A 101 0.96 -8.42 0.83
CA HIS A 101 1.10 -7.60 -0.38
C HIS A 101 2.55 -7.29 -0.71
N MET A 102 3.38 -6.95 0.26
CA MET A 102 4.81 -6.70 0.06
C MET A 102 5.53 -7.93 -0.48
N ARG A 103 5.25 -9.11 0.04
CA ARG A 103 5.84 -10.37 -0.43
C ARG A 103 5.44 -10.68 -1.88
N TYR A 104 4.16 -10.55 -2.22
CA TYR A 104 3.70 -10.76 -3.59
C TYR A 104 4.25 -9.71 -4.55
N HIS A 105 4.36 -8.46 -4.13
CA HIS A 105 4.94 -7.39 -4.94
C HIS A 105 6.41 -7.68 -5.27
N THR A 106 7.22 -8.07 -4.28
CA THR A 106 8.61 -8.47 -4.49
C THR A 106 8.71 -9.70 -5.39
N SER A 107 7.88 -10.72 -5.16
CA SER A 107 7.83 -11.94 -5.98
C SER A 107 7.45 -11.63 -7.44
N GLN A 108 6.52 -10.71 -7.65
CA GLN A 108 6.11 -10.27 -8.99
C GLN A 108 7.28 -9.60 -9.74
N HIS A 109 8.04 -8.71 -9.09
CA HIS A 109 9.21 -8.09 -9.71
C HIS A 109 10.30 -9.11 -10.04
N LEU A 110 10.56 -10.06 -9.15
CA LEU A 110 11.51 -11.14 -9.40
C LEU A 110 11.08 -12.01 -10.59
N MET A 111 9.82 -12.42 -10.63
CA MET A 111 9.26 -13.20 -11.74
C MET A 111 9.35 -12.42 -13.05
N SER A 112 8.96 -11.15 -13.05
CA SER A 112 9.04 -10.30 -14.26
C SER A 112 10.46 -10.20 -14.79
N GLY A 113 11.46 -10.09 -13.93
CA GLY A 113 12.87 -10.07 -14.33
C GLY A 113 13.35 -11.40 -14.93
N LEU A 114 12.94 -12.52 -14.35
CA LEU A 114 13.25 -13.86 -14.86
C LEU A 114 12.59 -14.12 -16.22
N VAL A 115 11.31 -13.83 -16.34
CA VAL A 115 10.55 -14.01 -17.60
C VAL A 115 11.13 -13.15 -18.71
N TRP A 116 11.51 -11.91 -18.43
CA TRP A 116 12.21 -11.08 -19.38
C TRP A 116 13.55 -11.68 -19.83
N LYS A 117 14.33 -12.17 -18.86
CA LYS A 117 15.66 -12.73 -19.14
C LYS A 117 15.60 -14.03 -19.95
N ILE A 118 14.62 -14.89 -19.66
CA ILE A 118 14.53 -16.24 -20.27
C ILE A 118 13.76 -16.20 -21.58
N PHE A 119 12.65 -15.47 -21.63
CA PHE A 119 11.69 -15.49 -22.75
C PHE A 119 11.62 -14.18 -23.54
N GLY A 120 12.27 -13.12 -23.09
CA GLY A 120 12.17 -11.78 -23.68
C GLY A 120 10.76 -11.16 -23.59
N ALA A 121 9.90 -11.72 -22.75
CA ALA A 121 8.53 -11.22 -22.56
C ALA A 121 8.47 -10.13 -21.49
N ARG A 122 7.77 -9.04 -21.80
CA ARG A 122 7.61 -7.90 -20.90
C ARG A 122 6.34 -8.03 -20.07
N THR A 123 6.40 -7.61 -18.82
CA THR A 123 5.21 -7.42 -17.99
C THR A 123 4.40 -6.24 -18.52
N VAL A 124 3.12 -6.47 -18.84
CA VAL A 124 2.19 -5.46 -19.36
C VAL A 124 1.03 -5.17 -18.40
N GLY A 125 0.90 -5.94 -17.32
CA GLY A 125 -0.08 -5.73 -16.27
C GLY A 125 0.20 -6.60 -15.06
N ASN A 126 -0.30 -6.19 -13.93
CA ASN A 126 -0.25 -6.97 -12.70
C ASN A 126 -1.43 -6.64 -11.78
N GLN A 127 -1.79 -7.60 -10.94
CA GLN A 127 -2.72 -7.40 -9.83
C GLN A 127 -2.29 -8.27 -8.66
N LEU A 128 -2.12 -7.64 -7.51
CA LEU A 128 -1.74 -8.32 -6.27
C LEU A 128 -2.96 -8.50 -5.37
N TYR A 129 -2.96 -9.61 -4.63
CA TYR A 129 -3.95 -9.95 -3.62
C TYR A 129 -3.21 -10.41 -2.35
N ALA A 130 -3.94 -10.68 -1.28
CA ALA A 130 -3.34 -11.19 -0.04
C ALA A 130 -2.90 -12.65 -0.13
N ASP A 131 -3.48 -13.42 -1.06
CA ASP A 131 -3.30 -14.87 -1.23
C ASP A 131 -2.73 -15.28 -2.60
N ARG A 132 -2.65 -14.34 -3.54
CA ARG A 132 -2.19 -14.61 -4.91
C ARG A 132 -1.72 -13.34 -5.62
N ALA A 133 -1.09 -13.51 -6.78
CA ALA A 133 -0.79 -12.43 -7.71
C ALA A 133 -1.11 -12.87 -9.15
N ARG A 134 -1.52 -11.90 -9.98
CA ARG A 134 -1.62 -12.06 -11.44
C ARG A 134 -0.57 -11.18 -12.08
N VAL A 135 0.11 -11.72 -13.07
CA VAL A 135 1.07 -10.97 -13.88
C VAL A 135 0.81 -11.31 -15.35
N ASP A 136 0.65 -10.29 -16.17
CA ASP A 136 0.37 -10.42 -17.61
C ASP A 136 1.65 -10.10 -18.40
N PHE A 137 2.02 -10.99 -19.33
CA PHE A 137 3.22 -10.86 -20.14
C PHE A 137 2.88 -10.74 -21.62
N GLN A 138 3.75 -10.05 -22.38
CA GLN A 138 3.65 -9.93 -23.82
C GLN A 138 5.05 -9.95 -24.47
N PRO A 139 5.29 -10.78 -25.52
CA PRO A 139 4.40 -11.82 -26.05
C PRO A 139 4.25 -12.99 -25.07
N ALA A 140 3.07 -13.61 -25.03
CA ALA A 140 2.80 -14.78 -24.21
C ALA A 140 2.89 -16.04 -25.07
N ALA A 141 4.07 -16.62 -25.17
CA ALA A 141 4.34 -17.83 -25.93
C ALA A 141 4.91 -18.94 -25.03
N PHE A 142 4.33 -19.06 -23.81
CA PHE A 142 4.73 -20.09 -22.87
C PHE A 142 4.04 -21.41 -23.15
N THR A 143 4.80 -22.50 -23.12
CA THR A 143 4.25 -23.85 -23.14
C THR A 143 4.06 -24.36 -21.69
N PRO A 144 3.26 -25.42 -21.48
CA PRO A 144 3.16 -26.03 -20.14
C PRO A 144 4.51 -26.49 -19.58
N GLU A 145 5.43 -26.92 -20.45
CA GLU A 145 6.79 -27.34 -20.08
C GLU A 145 7.64 -26.17 -19.60
N ASP A 146 7.42 -24.96 -20.11
CA ASP A 146 8.13 -23.76 -19.66
C ASP A 146 7.75 -23.34 -18.25
N LEU A 147 6.60 -23.79 -17.75
CA LEU A 147 6.04 -23.44 -16.47
C LEU A 147 6.28 -24.53 -15.38
N ALA A 148 6.82 -25.67 -15.79
CA ALA A 148 7.20 -26.76 -14.90
C ALA A 148 8.61 -26.53 -14.34
#